data_06081688c1cae3deef5de0a0dfffddb0
#
_entry.id   06081688c1cae3deef5de0a0dfffddb0
#
_cell.length_a   1.000
_cell.length_b   1.000
_cell.length_c   1.000
_cell.angle_alpha   90.00
_cell.angle_beta   90.00
_cell.angle_gamma   90.00
#
_symmetry.space_group_name_H-M   'P 1'
#
loop_
_entity.id
_entity.type
_entity.pdbx_description
1 polymer ?
#
loop_
_entity_poly.entity_id
_entity_poly.type
_entity_poly.pdbx_seq_one_letter_code
_entity_poly.pdbx_strand_id
1 'polypeptide(L)'
;MFLKIGEKELELGGKYLSALRESTDLVGDFGALRQRVEEDGYLLMRGLQKRENVEAARRVILQNLQSNGQIDESHPLHEAVAAEGKRGAFLGGARAITHTPEFLRAVESPEIMNFFEGFLESPVLTFD
;
A
#
# COMPACT_ATOMS: atom_id res chain seq x y z
N MET A 1 -23.53 -0.15 7.17
CA MET A 1 -23.05 0.27 5.83
C MET A 1 -22.94 -0.99 4.97
N PHE A 2 -23.59 -1.00 3.81
CA PHE A 2 -23.52 -2.12 2.87
C PHE A 2 -22.50 -1.85 1.78
N LEU A 3 -21.74 -2.86 1.42
CA LEU A 3 -20.71 -2.81 0.37
C LEU A 3 -21.01 -3.92 -0.65
N LYS A 4 -20.97 -3.56 -1.95
CA LYS A 4 -21.16 -4.52 -3.02
C LYS A 4 -19.80 -5.07 -3.47
N ILE A 5 -19.61 -6.39 -3.34
CA ILE A 5 -18.41 -7.10 -3.77
C ILE A 5 -18.82 -8.13 -4.82
N GLY A 6 -18.57 -7.82 -6.08
CA GLY A 6 -19.10 -8.57 -7.21
C GLY A 6 -20.64 -8.52 -7.24
N GLU A 7 -21.29 -9.67 -7.18
CA GLU A 7 -22.76 -9.77 -7.14
C GLU A 7 -23.34 -9.81 -5.71
N LYS A 8 -22.47 -9.87 -4.70
CA LYS A 8 -22.90 -9.99 -3.29
C LYS A 8 -22.89 -8.64 -2.62
N GLU A 9 -23.92 -8.38 -1.84
CA GLU A 9 -24.02 -7.24 -0.93
C GLU A 9 -23.71 -7.72 0.49
N LEU A 10 -22.71 -7.10 1.13
CA LEU A 10 -22.23 -7.47 2.46
C LEU A 10 -22.33 -6.29 3.40
N GLU A 11 -22.77 -6.56 4.62
CA GLU A 11 -22.84 -5.56 5.68
C GLU A 11 -21.51 -5.47 6.41
N LEU A 12 -20.94 -4.24 6.50
CA LEU A 12 -19.76 -3.97 7.33
C LEU A 12 -20.15 -4.06 8.81
N GLY A 13 -19.43 -4.88 9.57
CA GLY A 13 -19.77 -5.27 10.94
C GLY A 13 -20.70 -6.48 11.02
N GLY A 14 -21.08 -7.07 9.88
CA GLY A 14 -21.85 -8.29 9.80
C GLY A 14 -21.01 -9.56 9.89
N LYS A 15 -21.64 -10.70 9.61
CA LYS A 15 -21.00 -12.03 9.74
C LYS A 15 -19.75 -12.21 8.85
N TYR A 16 -19.70 -11.59 7.67
CA TYR A 16 -18.70 -11.87 6.64
C TYR A 16 -17.76 -10.70 6.34
N LEU A 17 -18.02 -9.52 6.92
CA LEU A 17 -17.23 -8.33 6.65
C LEU A 17 -17.15 -7.47 7.91
N SER A 18 -15.94 -7.32 8.43
CA SER A 18 -15.65 -6.45 9.57
C SER A 18 -14.52 -5.49 9.24
N ALA A 19 -14.37 -4.44 10.04
CA ALA A 19 -13.19 -3.60 9.98
C ALA A 19 -11.95 -4.40 10.40
N LEU A 20 -10.81 -4.11 9.76
CA LEU A 20 -9.53 -4.69 10.17
C LEU A 20 -9.13 -4.15 11.56
N ARG A 21 -8.58 -5.04 12.37
CA ARG A 21 -8.02 -4.68 13.68
C ARG A 21 -6.68 -4.02 13.49
N GLU A 22 -6.54 -2.81 14.02
CA GLU A 22 -5.29 -2.05 13.94
C GLU A 22 -4.26 -2.59 14.94
N SER A 23 -2.98 -2.55 14.55
CA SER A 23 -1.84 -3.06 15.32
C SER A 23 -0.75 -2.01 15.50
N THR A 24 -1.05 -0.74 15.20
CA THR A 24 -0.09 0.36 15.28
C THR A 24 0.43 0.59 16.70
N ASP A 25 -0.40 0.34 17.71
CA ASP A 25 -0.07 0.41 19.13
C ASP A 25 0.97 -0.63 19.58
N LEU A 26 1.17 -1.68 18.79
CA LEU A 26 2.14 -2.74 19.06
C LEU A 26 3.51 -2.50 18.40
N VAL A 27 3.71 -1.36 17.72
CA VAL A 27 5.00 -1.03 17.10
C VAL A 27 6.10 -1.03 18.15
N GLY A 28 7.14 -1.89 17.92
CA GLY A 28 8.24 -2.12 18.85
C GLY A 28 8.10 -3.36 19.71
N ASP A 29 6.91 -3.97 19.84
CA ASP A 29 6.68 -5.26 20.46
C ASP A 29 6.48 -6.35 19.38
N PHE A 30 7.58 -6.86 18.86
CA PHE A 30 7.53 -7.86 17.79
C PHE A 30 6.92 -9.20 18.23
N GLY A 31 7.00 -9.53 19.53
CA GLY A 31 6.32 -10.70 20.09
C GLY A 31 4.81 -10.60 19.98
N ALA A 32 4.25 -9.47 20.41
CA ALA A 32 2.83 -9.19 20.31
C ALA A 32 2.37 -9.08 18.84
N LEU A 33 3.20 -8.50 17.96
CA LEU A 33 2.88 -8.44 16.52
C LEU A 33 2.83 -9.82 15.87
N ARG A 34 3.76 -10.72 16.18
CA ARG A 34 3.72 -12.11 15.69
C ARG A 34 2.48 -12.85 16.19
N GLN A 35 2.16 -12.72 17.49
CA GLN A 35 0.92 -13.28 18.02
C GLN A 35 -0.31 -12.73 17.29
N ARG A 36 -0.34 -11.44 16.97
CA ARG A 36 -1.43 -10.81 16.21
C ARG A 36 -1.59 -11.43 14.81
N VAL A 37 -0.48 -11.74 14.13
CA VAL A 37 -0.53 -12.43 12.82
C VAL A 37 -1.04 -13.85 12.96
N GLU A 38 -0.67 -14.58 14.03
CA GLU A 38 -1.21 -15.92 14.29
C GLU A 38 -2.73 -15.90 14.54
N GLU A 39 -3.21 -14.87 15.26
CA GLU A 39 -4.64 -14.71 15.58
C GLU A 39 -5.46 -14.24 14.36
N ASP A 40 -5.01 -13.19 13.69
CA ASP A 40 -5.80 -12.44 12.70
C ASP A 40 -5.40 -12.75 11.25
N GLY A 41 -4.20 -13.33 11.01
CA GLY A 41 -3.65 -13.61 9.68
C GLY A 41 -3.10 -12.38 8.96
N TYR A 42 -3.08 -11.20 9.60
CA TYR A 42 -2.61 -9.94 9.02
C TYR A 42 -2.13 -8.96 10.09
N LEU A 43 -1.45 -7.89 9.65
CA LEU A 43 -1.20 -6.68 10.43
C LEU A 43 -1.72 -5.46 9.67
N LEU A 44 -2.50 -4.62 10.34
CA LEU A 44 -2.84 -3.29 9.86
C LEU A 44 -2.01 -2.26 10.64
N MET A 45 -1.01 -1.70 9.99
CA MET A 45 -0.11 -0.71 10.57
C MET A 45 -0.33 0.65 9.91
N ARG A 46 -0.53 1.70 10.70
CA ARG A 46 -0.65 3.07 10.19
C ARG A 46 0.58 3.89 10.56
N GLY A 47 1.00 4.74 9.63
CA GLY A 47 2.11 5.66 9.88
C GLY A 47 3.49 5.00 10.01
N LEU A 48 3.65 3.73 9.62
CA LEU A 48 4.95 3.07 9.62
C LEU A 48 5.92 3.74 8.65
N GLN A 49 5.39 4.21 7.50
CA GLN A 49 6.14 4.94 6.48
C GLN A 49 6.07 6.46 6.69
N LYS A 50 7.15 7.16 6.36
CA LYS A 50 7.14 8.62 6.25
C LYS A 50 6.24 9.04 5.10
N ARG A 51 5.29 9.92 5.39
CA ARG A 51 4.33 10.42 4.41
C ARG A 51 5.00 11.01 3.16
N GLU A 52 6.10 11.75 3.34
CA GLU A 52 6.86 12.35 2.26
C GLU A 52 7.40 11.34 1.25
N ASN A 53 7.88 10.16 1.72
CA ASN A 53 8.37 9.08 0.86
C ASN A 53 7.22 8.47 0.04
N VAL A 54 6.08 8.23 0.70
CA VAL A 54 4.88 7.69 0.03
C VAL A 54 4.34 8.66 -1.02
N GLU A 55 4.29 9.96 -0.71
CA GLU A 55 3.84 10.99 -1.64
C GLU A 55 4.80 11.16 -2.82
N ALA A 56 6.12 11.06 -2.61
CA ALA A 56 7.11 11.09 -3.67
C ALA A 56 6.95 9.89 -4.62
N ALA A 57 6.86 8.68 -4.09
CA ALA A 57 6.61 7.46 -4.88
C ALA A 57 5.28 7.53 -5.65
N ARG A 58 4.20 7.98 -4.98
CA ARG A 58 2.90 8.19 -5.62
C ARG A 58 2.99 9.16 -6.80
N ARG A 59 3.73 10.25 -6.65
CA ARG A 59 3.90 11.24 -7.73
C ARG A 59 4.56 10.64 -8.97
N VAL A 60 5.61 9.85 -8.81
CA VAL A 60 6.28 9.15 -9.92
C VAL A 60 5.32 8.20 -10.64
N ILE A 61 4.52 7.45 -9.90
CA ILE A 61 3.50 6.56 -10.46
C ILE A 61 2.48 7.38 -11.28
N LEU A 62 1.95 8.46 -10.72
CA LEU A 62 0.96 9.29 -11.39
C LEU A 62 1.50 9.97 -12.65
N GLN A 63 2.75 10.45 -12.61
CA GLN A 63 3.42 11.01 -13.78
C GLN A 63 3.58 9.98 -14.91
N ASN A 64 3.91 8.74 -14.56
CA ASN A 64 3.98 7.66 -15.54
C ASN A 64 2.60 7.33 -16.12
N LEU A 65 1.57 7.25 -15.29
CA LEU A 65 0.19 7.05 -15.75
C LEU A 65 -0.28 8.19 -16.65
N GLN A 66 0.05 9.43 -16.33
CA GLN A 66 -0.25 10.61 -17.16
C GLN A 66 0.45 10.55 -18.52
N SER A 67 1.76 10.24 -18.55
CA SER A 67 2.51 10.13 -19.80
C SER A 67 2.01 8.99 -20.70
N ASN A 68 1.31 8.02 -20.14
CA ASN A 68 0.65 6.93 -20.87
C ASN A 68 -0.84 7.23 -21.19
N GLY A 69 -1.31 8.47 -20.98
CA GLY A 69 -2.67 8.89 -21.29
C GLY A 69 -3.74 8.19 -20.45
N GLN A 70 -3.42 7.83 -19.21
CA GLN A 70 -4.33 7.11 -18.31
C GLN A 70 -4.95 8.00 -17.23
N ILE A 71 -4.45 9.23 -17.10
CA ILE A 71 -4.96 10.27 -16.20
C ILE A 71 -5.69 11.33 -17.01
N ASP A 72 -6.81 11.79 -16.52
CA ASP A 72 -7.53 12.94 -17.06
C ASP A 72 -6.78 14.23 -16.70
N GLU A 73 -6.17 14.86 -17.71
CA GLU A 73 -5.36 16.06 -17.54
C GLU A 73 -6.19 17.32 -17.24
N SER A 74 -7.51 17.26 -17.32
CA SER A 74 -8.39 18.36 -16.89
C SER A 74 -8.46 18.52 -15.38
N HIS A 75 -7.95 17.53 -14.64
CA HIS A 75 -7.86 17.51 -13.18
C HIS A 75 -6.41 17.61 -12.69
N PRO A 76 -6.17 18.18 -11.49
CA PRO A 76 -4.86 18.16 -10.87
C PRO A 76 -4.30 16.73 -10.72
N LEU A 77 -3.04 16.51 -11.07
CA LEU A 77 -2.43 15.17 -11.06
C LEU A 77 -2.61 14.42 -9.74
N HIS A 78 -2.58 15.12 -8.61
CA HIS A 78 -2.71 14.51 -7.28
C HIS A 78 -4.11 13.93 -7.00
N GLU A 79 -5.14 14.34 -7.75
CA GLU A 79 -6.49 13.75 -7.64
C GLU A 79 -6.56 12.38 -8.31
N ALA A 80 -5.62 12.08 -9.23
CA ALA A 80 -5.51 10.78 -9.89
C ALA A 80 -6.80 10.33 -10.60
N VAL A 81 -7.49 11.27 -11.26
CA VAL A 81 -8.72 10.98 -12.00
C VAL A 81 -8.35 10.19 -13.25
N ALA A 82 -8.96 9.02 -13.44
CA ALA A 82 -8.70 8.18 -14.61
C ALA A 82 -9.32 8.79 -15.87
N ALA A 83 -8.59 8.75 -17.00
CA ALA A 83 -9.10 9.16 -18.30
C ALA A 83 -10.28 8.28 -18.72
N GLU A 84 -11.25 8.87 -19.42
CA GLU A 84 -12.46 8.19 -19.88
C GLU A 84 -12.13 6.96 -20.76
N GLY A 85 -12.84 5.85 -20.53
CA GLY A 85 -12.62 4.59 -21.24
C GLY A 85 -11.38 3.82 -20.85
N LYS A 86 -10.54 4.35 -19.96
CA LYS A 86 -9.38 3.64 -19.42
C LYS A 86 -9.78 2.95 -18.11
N ARG A 87 -9.79 1.62 -18.15
CA ARG A 87 -9.94 0.81 -16.91
C ARG A 87 -8.57 0.42 -16.43
N GLY A 88 -8.31 0.75 -15.16
CA GLY A 88 -7.16 0.43 -14.32
C GLY A 88 -5.97 -0.17 -15.06
N ALA A 89 -4.94 0.62 -15.27
CA ALA A 89 -3.72 0.08 -15.80
C ALA A 89 -3.13 -0.90 -14.80
N PHE A 90 -3.07 -2.14 -15.19
CA PHE A 90 -2.07 -3.02 -14.60
C PHE A 90 -0.71 -2.39 -14.94
N LEU A 91 0.08 -2.06 -13.92
CA LEU A 91 1.44 -1.53 -14.08
C LEU A 91 2.39 -2.61 -14.65
N GLY A 92 1.91 -3.40 -15.62
CA GLY A 92 2.70 -4.37 -16.35
C GLY A 92 3.83 -3.65 -17.09
N GLY A 93 5.07 -3.99 -16.78
CA GLY A 93 6.24 -3.27 -17.28
C GLY A 93 6.69 -2.09 -16.39
N ALA A 94 6.17 -2.01 -15.18
CA ALA A 94 6.49 -0.98 -14.19
C ALA A 94 7.95 -1.01 -13.67
N ARG A 95 8.82 -1.87 -14.23
CA ARG A 95 10.21 -1.97 -13.79
C ARG A 95 10.92 -0.61 -13.78
N ALA A 96 10.61 0.25 -14.76
CA ALA A 96 11.13 1.62 -14.79
C ALA A 96 10.65 2.48 -13.60
N ILE A 97 9.47 2.22 -13.05
CA ILE A 97 8.93 2.93 -11.87
C ILE A 97 9.52 2.34 -10.58
N THR A 98 9.54 1.01 -10.46
CA THR A 98 9.97 0.33 -9.23
C THR A 98 11.44 0.53 -8.91
N HIS A 99 12.25 0.91 -9.90
CA HIS A 99 13.68 1.23 -9.73
C HIS A 99 13.96 2.73 -9.59
N THR A 100 12.95 3.59 -9.53
CA THR A 100 13.17 5.01 -9.26
C THR A 100 13.61 5.23 -7.81
N PRO A 101 14.50 6.22 -7.55
CA PRO A 101 14.93 6.52 -6.18
C PRO A 101 13.76 6.85 -5.23
N GLU A 102 12.70 7.47 -5.75
CA GLU A 102 11.50 7.81 -4.99
C GLU A 102 10.73 6.57 -4.55
N PHE A 103 10.58 5.60 -5.46
CA PHE A 103 9.90 4.34 -5.16
C PHE A 103 10.72 3.50 -4.18
N LEU A 104 12.02 3.34 -4.42
CA LEU A 104 12.92 2.60 -3.54
C LEU A 104 12.95 3.20 -2.13
N ARG A 105 13.00 4.55 -2.00
CA ARG A 105 12.90 5.20 -0.68
C ARG A 105 11.61 4.89 0.07
N ALA A 106 10.52 4.58 -0.64
CA ALA A 106 9.29 4.16 0.02
C ALA A 106 9.34 2.70 0.47
N VAL A 107 9.80 1.79 -0.41
CA VAL A 107 9.74 0.34 -0.13
C VAL A 107 10.94 -0.18 0.67
N GLU A 108 12.09 0.48 0.58
CA GLU A 108 13.34 0.14 1.27
C GLU A 108 13.72 1.19 2.34
N SER A 109 12.76 1.94 2.83
CA SER A 109 13.03 2.91 3.90
C SER A 109 13.56 2.21 5.15
N PRO A 110 14.42 2.88 5.94
CA PRO A 110 14.89 2.31 7.20
C PRO A 110 13.75 1.87 8.12
N GLU A 111 12.61 2.57 8.10
CA GLU A 111 11.43 2.25 8.88
C GLU A 111 10.86 0.88 8.49
N ILE A 112 10.77 0.59 7.19
CA ILE A 112 10.27 -0.69 6.67
C ILE A 112 11.30 -1.80 6.92
N MET A 113 12.55 -1.57 6.56
CA MET A 113 13.60 -2.59 6.70
C MET A 113 13.78 -2.98 8.16
N ASN A 114 13.92 -2.03 9.07
CA ASN A 114 14.05 -2.30 10.51
C ASN A 114 12.80 -3.00 11.10
N PHE A 115 11.60 -2.63 10.62
CA PHE A 115 10.37 -3.31 11.03
C PHE A 115 10.42 -4.80 10.65
N PHE A 116 10.72 -5.11 9.41
CA PHE A 116 10.75 -6.50 8.96
C PHE A 116 11.92 -7.29 9.55
N GLU A 117 13.09 -6.69 9.74
CA GLU A 117 14.22 -7.34 10.44
C GLU A 117 13.84 -7.73 11.88
N GLY A 118 13.18 -6.83 12.61
CA GLY A 118 12.70 -7.14 13.96
C GLY A 118 11.55 -8.15 13.97
N PHE A 119 10.64 -8.06 13.03
CA PHE A 119 9.49 -8.96 12.93
C PHE A 119 9.90 -10.39 12.54
N LEU A 120 10.84 -10.55 11.59
CA LEU A 120 11.32 -11.84 11.09
C LEU A 120 12.52 -12.39 11.88
N GLU A 121 13.12 -11.60 12.77
CA GLU A 121 14.34 -11.93 13.51
C GLU A 121 15.50 -12.35 12.60
N SER A 122 15.59 -11.73 11.42
CA SER A 122 16.55 -12.07 10.37
C SER A 122 16.81 -10.87 9.48
N PRO A 123 18.01 -10.75 8.87
CA PRO A 123 18.26 -9.75 7.85
C PRO A 123 17.24 -9.84 6.70
N VAL A 124 16.79 -8.69 6.24
CA VAL A 124 15.77 -8.57 5.18
C VAL A 124 16.44 -8.19 3.86
N LEU A 125 16.03 -8.85 2.79
CA LEU A 125 16.39 -8.51 1.43
C LEU A 125 15.14 -8.16 0.65
N THR A 126 15.22 -7.12 -0.17
CA THR A 126 14.19 -6.83 -1.16
C THR A 126 14.43 -7.70 -2.40
N PHE A 127 13.35 -8.09 -3.03
CA PHE A 127 13.41 -8.92 -4.25
C PHE A 127 13.24 -8.02 -5.48
N ASP A 128 14.19 -8.14 -6.44
CA ASP A 128 14.18 -7.44 -7.73
C ASP A 128 13.20 -8.04 -8.74
#